data_a01bf493d49f6a669abbe2e0a7330673
#
_entry.id   a01bf493d49f6a669abbe2e0a7330673
#
_cell.length_a   1.000
_cell.length_b   1.000
_cell.length_c   1.000
_cell.angle_alpha   90.00
_cell.angle_beta   90.00
_cell.angle_gamma   90.00
#
_symmetry.space_group_name_H-M   'P 1'
#
loop_
_entity.id
_entity.type
_entity.pdbx_description
1 polymer ?
#
loop_
_entity_poly.entity_id
_entity_poly.type
_entity_poly.pdbx_seq_one_letter_code
_entity_poly.pdbx_strand_id
1 'polypeptide(L)'
;MIIIMERDATAENIKAVTDLLNEHGFRVIVHEGDVHTVIDALGDKTTLSPNRIDAMDGVMKIKFIREPFRLASRDRKSDDTIIEFSNGVKVGGANRPVFMVGPCSVEEDYEGLLEVATAAKELGCQFLRGGAFKPRTSPYDFDGLGEKALKYLAQAREETGLLVVTELMDVEDLDLVCDYADVIQVGARNMQNFRLLKAVGKCNKPVVLKRGPASTIREFLLAAEHILYNGNEQVILCERGLKSFDNVFTRNLMDISAVPVIKKLSHLPIIVDPSHGTGQRYLIEPMAKAGLVVGADGVMVEVHHNPATALSDGKQSLSIPQFKEVFTRLNKMIDTLHLEHGMTISNEE
;
A
#
# COMPACT_ATOMS: atom_id res chain seq x y z
N MET A 1 10.80 22.70 1.03
CA MET A 1 10.41 23.11 2.40
C MET A 1 8.90 23.16 2.47
N ILE A 2 8.33 22.97 3.66
CA ILE A 2 6.89 23.11 3.92
C ILE A 2 6.72 24.37 4.78
N ILE A 3 5.85 25.26 4.35
CA ILE A 3 5.46 26.44 5.11
C ILE A 3 4.03 26.20 5.62
N ILE A 4 3.83 26.27 6.92
CA ILE A 4 2.53 26.14 7.56
C ILE A 4 2.07 27.55 7.88
N MET A 5 0.93 27.93 7.33
CA MET A 5 0.32 29.22 7.57
C MET A 5 -0.48 29.22 8.88
N GLU A 6 -0.61 30.37 9.53
CA GLU A 6 -1.49 30.53 10.67
C GLU A 6 -2.96 30.28 10.29
N ARG A 7 -3.79 29.92 11.27
CA ARG A 7 -5.19 29.58 11.04
C ARG A 7 -6.01 30.73 10.45
N ASP A 8 -5.63 31.96 10.81
CA ASP A 8 -6.23 33.21 10.39
C ASP A 8 -5.45 33.92 9.27
N ALA A 9 -4.48 33.23 8.66
CA ALA A 9 -3.73 33.77 7.54
C ALA A 9 -4.68 34.13 6.39
N THR A 10 -4.57 35.38 5.93
CA THR A 10 -5.39 35.89 4.82
C THR A 10 -4.92 35.39 3.47
N ALA A 11 -5.77 35.48 2.46
CA ALA A 11 -5.38 35.19 1.08
C ALA A 11 -4.19 36.06 0.60
N GLU A 12 -4.06 37.26 1.12
CA GLU A 12 -2.98 38.21 0.85
C GLU A 12 -1.66 37.70 1.45
N ASN A 13 -1.68 37.15 2.68
CA ASN A 13 -0.51 36.54 3.32
C ASN A 13 -0.03 35.32 2.52
N ILE A 14 -0.96 34.40 2.13
CA ILE A 14 -0.66 33.24 1.33
C ILE A 14 -0.05 33.64 -0.02
N LYS A 15 -0.64 34.65 -0.67
CA LYS A 15 -0.16 35.18 -1.93
C LYS A 15 1.24 35.79 -1.80
N ALA A 16 1.52 36.57 -0.77
CA ALA A 16 2.84 37.17 -0.55
C ALA A 16 3.94 36.10 -0.40
N VAL A 17 3.66 35.02 0.36
CA VAL A 17 4.59 33.91 0.52
C VAL A 17 4.80 33.16 -0.79
N THR A 18 3.73 32.89 -1.56
CA THR A 18 3.84 32.19 -2.84
C THR A 18 4.57 33.01 -3.90
N ASP A 19 4.34 34.32 -3.96
CA ASP A 19 5.02 35.23 -4.87
C ASP A 19 6.53 35.26 -4.59
N LEU A 20 6.92 35.41 -3.31
CA LEU A 20 8.33 35.37 -2.89
C LEU A 20 9.02 34.06 -3.29
N LEU A 21 8.35 32.92 -3.11
CA LEU A 21 8.87 31.61 -3.46
C LEU A 21 9.04 31.47 -4.99
N ASN A 22 8.06 31.91 -5.76
CA ASN A 22 8.13 31.87 -7.22
C ASN A 22 9.26 32.77 -7.78
N GLU A 23 9.45 33.98 -7.22
CA GLU A 23 10.56 34.89 -7.58
C GLU A 23 11.93 34.25 -7.40
N HIS A 24 12.08 33.34 -6.42
CA HIS A 24 13.32 32.62 -6.13
C HIS A 24 13.40 31.23 -6.82
N GLY A 25 12.54 30.98 -7.81
CA GLY A 25 12.55 29.78 -8.63
C GLY A 25 12.00 28.51 -7.97
N PHE A 26 11.23 28.66 -6.89
CA PHE A 26 10.51 27.52 -6.31
C PHE A 26 9.23 27.24 -7.09
N ARG A 27 8.96 25.97 -7.33
CA ARG A 27 7.60 25.53 -7.69
C ARG A 27 6.78 25.44 -6.42
N VAL A 28 5.64 26.12 -6.41
CA VAL A 28 4.77 26.22 -5.23
C VAL A 28 3.50 25.43 -5.42
N ILE A 29 3.08 24.69 -4.39
CA ILE A 29 1.79 24.01 -4.33
C ILE A 29 1.13 24.43 -3.03
N VAL A 30 -0.08 25.02 -3.12
CA VAL A 30 -0.85 25.44 -1.95
C VAL A 30 -1.93 24.40 -1.65
N HIS A 31 -2.00 23.98 -0.40
CA HIS A 31 -3.03 23.07 0.11
C HIS A 31 -3.84 23.77 1.18
N GLU A 32 -5.11 23.97 0.90
CA GLU A 32 -6.06 24.48 1.90
C GLU A 32 -6.56 23.29 2.72
N GLY A 33 -6.21 23.27 4.01
CA GLY A 33 -6.69 22.28 4.97
C GLY A 33 -7.76 22.88 5.89
N ASP A 34 -8.49 22.03 6.60
CA ASP A 34 -9.58 22.46 7.51
C ASP A 34 -9.10 23.35 8.67
N VAL A 35 -7.81 23.26 9.05
CA VAL A 35 -7.23 24.01 10.18
C VAL A 35 -6.15 24.98 9.73
N HIS A 36 -5.28 24.57 8.82
CA HIS A 36 -4.14 25.37 8.34
C HIS A 36 -3.97 25.24 6.84
N THR A 37 -3.60 26.33 6.19
CA THR A 37 -3.08 26.28 4.82
C THR A 37 -1.61 25.88 4.85
N VAL A 38 -1.23 24.95 3.99
CA VAL A 38 0.15 24.43 3.85
C VAL A 38 0.66 24.77 2.46
N ILE A 39 1.87 25.34 2.39
CA ILE A 39 2.53 25.71 1.15
C ILE A 39 3.76 24.83 0.96
N ASP A 40 3.75 23.97 -0.07
CA ASP A 40 4.91 23.18 -0.46
C ASP A 40 5.78 23.97 -1.44
N ALA A 41 7.04 24.25 -1.04
CA ALA A 41 8.02 24.91 -1.88
C ALA A 41 9.08 23.91 -2.36
N LEU A 42 9.08 23.65 -3.68
CA LEU A 42 9.93 22.72 -4.40
C LEU A 42 10.99 23.49 -5.18
N GLY A 43 12.24 23.52 -4.70
CA GLY A 43 13.33 24.27 -5.35
C GLY A 43 14.63 24.16 -4.58
N ASP A 44 15.64 24.88 -5.07
CA ASP A 44 16.94 24.96 -4.42
C ASP A 44 16.85 25.83 -3.13
N LYS A 45 17.08 25.21 -2.00
CA LYS A 45 16.97 25.86 -0.69
C LYS A 45 18.07 26.91 -0.43
N THR A 46 19.09 26.96 -1.28
CA THR A 46 20.22 27.92 -1.14
C THR A 46 19.87 29.29 -1.69
N THR A 47 18.82 29.40 -2.50
CA THR A 47 18.42 30.65 -3.18
C THR A 47 17.63 31.60 -2.29
N LEU A 48 17.04 31.12 -1.18
CA LEU A 48 16.22 31.92 -0.28
C LEU A 48 16.46 31.53 1.18
N SER A 49 16.77 32.55 2.02
CA SER A 49 16.94 32.34 3.46
C SER A 49 15.59 31.98 4.11
N PRO A 50 15.51 30.88 4.87
CA PRO A 50 14.32 30.48 5.59
C PRO A 50 13.81 31.54 6.57
N ASN A 51 14.73 32.27 7.24
CA ASN A 51 14.38 33.31 8.18
C ASN A 51 13.57 34.45 7.54
N ARG A 52 13.72 34.66 6.24
CA ARG A 52 12.96 35.67 5.50
C ARG A 52 11.49 35.26 5.34
N ILE A 53 11.23 33.96 5.15
CA ILE A 53 9.85 33.43 5.06
C ILE A 53 9.23 33.35 6.44
N ASP A 54 10.01 32.92 7.46
CA ASP A 54 9.55 32.79 8.85
C ASP A 54 9.12 34.13 9.47
N ALA A 55 9.68 35.24 8.96
CA ALA A 55 9.35 36.59 9.37
C ALA A 55 8.15 37.20 8.60
N MET A 56 7.52 36.48 7.69
CA MET A 56 6.36 36.98 6.92
C MET A 56 5.07 36.83 7.72
N ASP A 57 4.20 37.80 7.58
CA ASP A 57 2.88 37.78 8.22
C ASP A 57 2.08 36.57 7.80
N GLY A 58 1.43 35.92 8.76
CA GLY A 58 0.62 34.71 8.56
C GLY A 58 1.40 33.42 8.43
N VAL A 59 2.74 33.42 8.55
CA VAL A 59 3.57 32.22 8.61
C VAL A 59 3.68 31.75 10.05
N MET A 60 3.12 30.58 10.35
CA MET A 60 3.20 29.96 11.67
C MET A 60 4.54 29.24 11.87
N LYS A 61 5.00 28.52 10.86
CA LYS A 61 6.18 27.65 10.98
C LYS A 61 6.70 27.19 9.63
N ILE A 62 8.05 27.11 9.52
CA ILE A 62 8.71 26.44 8.40
C ILE A 62 9.23 25.07 8.86
N LYS A 63 8.87 24.02 8.13
CA LYS A 63 9.47 22.68 8.29
C LYS A 63 10.41 22.39 7.12
N PHE A 64 11.64 22.00 7.45
CA PHE A 64 12.55 21.44 6.46
C PHE A 64 12.30 19.95 6.36
N ILE A 65 11.86 19.52 5.16
CA ILE A 65 11.73 18.10 4.89
C ILE A 65 13.14 17.50 4.93
N ARG A 66 13.39 16.63 5.87
CA ARG A 66 14.64 15.88 5.99
C ARG A 66 14.68 14.72 4.99
N GLU A 67 13.51 14.20 4.64
CA GLU A 67 13.37 13.07 3.72
C GLU A 67 13.06 13.53 2.28
N PRO A 68 13.53 12.81 1.25
CA PRO A 68 13.33 13.18 -0.14
C PRO A 68 11.90 12.96 -0.65
N PHE A 69 11.10 12.13 0.04
CA PHE A 69 9.66 11.97 -0.22
C PHE A 69 8.88 13.00 0.58
N ARG A 70 7.91 13.66 -0.06
CA ARG A 70 7.16 14.80 0.50
C ARG A 70 5.69 14.49 0.65
N LEU A 71 5.07 14.04 -0.45
CA LEU A 71 3.65 13.71 -0.48
C LEU A 71 3.33 12.51 0.40
N ALA A 72 4.23 11.54 0.47
CA ALA A 72 4.13 10.37 1.34
C ALA A 72 4.52 10.64 2.79
N SER A 73 5.07 11.83 3.11
CA SER A 73 5.62 12.13 4.43
C SER A 73 4.54 12.49 5.45
N ARG A 74 4.70 12.00 6.67
CA ARG A 74 3.93 12.41 7.87
C ARG A 74 4.07 13.91 8.17
N ASP A 75 5.18 14.53 7.76
CA ASP A 75 5.37 15.98 7.88
C ASP A 75 4.36 16.79 7.07
N ARG A 76 3.86 16.25 5.95
CA ARG A 76 2.82 16.88 5.14
C ARG A 76 1.42 16.62 5.70
N LYS A 77 1.13 15.37 6.07
CA LYS A 77 -0.18 14.93 6.55
C LYS A 77 0.03 14.18 7.86
N SER A 78 -0.36 14.81 8.97
CA SER A 78 -0.26 14.24 10.32
C SER A 78 -1.18 13.05 10.52
N ASP A 79 -2.38 13.11 9.92
CA ASP A 79 -3.40 12.09 10.06
C ASP A 79 -3.19 10.93 9.09
N ASP A 80 -3.59 9.74 9.49
CA ASP A 80 -3.52 8.56 8.65
C ASP A 80 -4.38 8.71 7.40
N THR A 81 -3.88 8.22 6.27
CA THR A 81 -4.69 8.06 5.08
C THR A 81 -5.60 6.85 5.26
N ILE A 82 -6.90 7.08 5.07
CA ILE A 82 -7.92 6.05 5.05
C ILE A 82 -8.43 5.94 3.61
N ILE A 83 -8.34 4.74 3.05
CA ILE A 83 -8.87 4.42 1.73
C ILE A 83 -10.22 3.75 1.93
N GLU A 84 -11.28 4.40 1.47
CA GLU A 84 -12.65 3.92 1.60
C GLU A 84 -13.19 3.41 0.27
N PHE A 85 -13.76 2.21 0.29
CA PHE A 85 -14.37 1.55 -0.86
C PHE A 85 -15.89 1.71 -0.87
N SER A 86 -16.49 1.59 -2.04
CA SER A 86 -17.92 1.80 -2.25
C SER A 86 -18.83 0.88 -1.40
N ASN A 87 -18.32 -0.27 -0.97
CA ASN A 87 -19.01 -1.22 -0.09
C ASN A 87 -18.77 -0.95 1.41
N GLY A 88 -18.15 0.19 1.77
CA GLY A 88 -17.89 0.60 3.15
C GLY A 88 -16.62 0.02 3.77
N VAL A 89 -15.86 -0.80 3.05
CA VAL A 89 -14.55 -1.29 3.52
C VAL A 89 -13.58 -0.11 3.60
N LYS A 90 -12.80 -0.05 4.70
CA LYS A 90 -11.78 0.98 4.95
C LYS A 90 -10.43 0.33 5.23
N VAL A 91 -9.38 0.90 4.64
CA VAL A 91 -7.99 0.47 4.84
C VAL A 91 -7.18 1.63 5.40
N GLY A 92 -6.51 1.42 6.53
CA GLY A 92 -5.69 2.42 7.22
C GLY A 92 -6.37 3.08 8.41
N GLY A 93 -5.62 3.88 9.14
CA GLY A 93 -6.05 4.54 10.37
C GLY A 93 -6.32 3.55 11.50
N ALA A 94 -7.31 3.86 12.34
CA ALA A 94 -7.74 3.02 13.44
C ALA A 94 -8.78 1.95 13.02
N ASN A 95 -8.93 1.70 11.71
CA ASN A 95 -9.86 0.69 11.22
C ASN A 95 -9.32 -0.72 11.46
N ARG A 96 -10.25 -1.69 11.54
CA ARG A 96 -9.89 -3.10 11.65
C ARG A 96 -9.00 -3.51 10.46
N PRO A 97 -7.89 -4.24 10.70
CA PRO A 97 -7.03 -4.73 9.64
C PRO A 97 -7.78 -5.57 8.61
N VAL A 98 -7.47 -5.35 7.32
CA VAL A 98 -8.12 -6.04 6.21
C VAL A 98 -7.35 -7.29 5.77
N PHE A 99 -8.04 -8.20 5.09
CA PHE A 99 -7.45 -9.43 4.55
C PHE A 99 -7.65 -9.48 3.02
N MET A 100 -6.52 -9.61 2.29
CA MET A 100 -6.48 -9.82 0.85
C MET A 100 -6.08 -11.27 0.59
N VAL A 101 -7.03 -12.09 0.16
CA VAL A 101 -6.93 -13.55 0.15
C VAL A 101 -7.22 -14.10 -1.24
N GLY A 102 -6.49 -15.11 -1.67
CA GLY A 102 -6.74 -15.80 -2.94
C GLY A 102 -5.47 -16.42 -3.55
N PRO A 103 -5.59 -17.08 -4.71
CA PRO A 103 -4.49 -17.82 -5.31
C PRO A 103 -3.37 -16.91 -5.84
N CYS A 104 -2.16 -17.43 -5.95
CA CYS A 104 -1.04 -16.71 -6.57
C CYS A 104 -1.39 -16.26 -7.98
N SER A 105 -1.86 -17.19 -8.81
CA SER A 105 -2.41 -16.93 -10.14
C SER A 105 -3.81 -17.51 -10.26
N VAL A 106 -4.64 -16.85 -11.08
CA VAL A 106 -5.92 -17.41 -11.51
C VAL A 106 -5.66 -18.44 -12.59
N GLU A 107 -6.23 -19.63 -12.43
CA GLU A 107 -6.06 -20.77 -13.29
C GLU A 107 -7.34 -21.04 -14.10
N GLU A 108 -7.34 -22.03 -15.01
CA GLU A 108 -8.50 -22.41 -15.82
C GLU A 108 -9.69 -22.89 -14.96
N ASP A 109 -9.43 -23.32 -13.74
CA ASP A 109 -10.44 -23.81 -12.79
C ASP A 109 -11.16 -22.67 -12.08
N TYR A 110 -12.27 -22.20 -12.66
CA TYR A 110 -13.11 -21.19 -12.06
C TYR A 110 -13.77 -21.66 -10.76
N GLU A 111 -14.21 -22.90 -10.69
CA GLU A 111 -14.88 -23.47 -9.49
C GLU A 111 -13.92 -23.45 -8.29
N GLY A 112 -12.66 -23.81 -8.51
CA GLY A 112 -11.62 -23.73 -7.47
C GLY A 112 -11.35 -22.29 -7.01
N LEU A 113 -11.39 -21.31 -7.91
CA LEU A 113 -11.31 -19.89 -7.55
C LEU A 113 -12.52 -19.47 -6.70
N LEU A 114 -13.73 -19.85 -7.12
CA LEU A 114 -14.98 -19.54 -6.44
C LEU A 114 -15.04 -20.18 -5.05
N GLU A 115 -14.55 -21.41 -4.90
CA GLU A 115 -14.44 -22.08 -3.60
C GLU A 115 -13.56 -21.28 -2.62
N VAL A 116 -12.40 -20.78 -3.08
CA VAL A 116 -11.53 -19.92 -2.27
C VAL A 116 -12.21 -18.59 -1.93
N ALA A 117 -12.87 -17.95 -2.90
CA ALA A 117 -13.57 -16.69 -2.72
C ALA A 117 -14.72 -16.82 -1.71
N THR A 118 -15.53 -17.87 -1.83
CA THR A 118 -16.65 -18.16 -0.93
C THR A 118 -16.14 -18.39 0.49
N ALA A 119 -15.09 -19.20 0.67
CA ALA A 119 -14.51 -19.44 1.98
C ALA A 119 -13.93 -18.16 2.60
N ALA A 120 -13.31 -17.29 1.79
CA ALA A 120 -12.81 -16.00 2.25
C ALA A 120 -13.96 -15.08 2.68
N LYS A 121 -15.06 -15.03 1.92
CA LYS A 121 -16.25 -14.24 2.25
C LYS A 121 -16.90 -14.70 3.54
N GLU A 122 -17.12 -16.01 3.70
CA GLU A 122 -17.71 -16.59 4.90
C GLU A 122 -16.92 -16.26 6.18
N LEU A 123 -15.60 -16.17 6.06
CA LEU A 123 -14.73 -15.77 7.15
C LEU A 123 -14.69 -14.26 7.41
N GLY A 124 -15.28 -13.44 6.53
CA GLY A 124 -15.32 -11.99 6.68
C GLY A 124 -14.09 -11.28 6.10
N CYS A 125 -13.38 -11.89 5.15
CA CYS A 125 -12.37 -11.20 4.37
C CYS A 125 -13.00 -10.16 3.45
N GLN A 126 -12.22 -9.14 3.07
CA GLN A 126 -12.71 -8.00 2.29
C GLN A 126 -12.30 -8.09 0.82
N PHE A 127 -11.18 -8.74 0.51
CA PHE A 127 -10.61 -8.74 -0.83
C PHE A 127 -10.29 -10.15 -1.32
N LEU A 128 -10.64 -10.40 -2.59
CA LEU A 128 -10.14 -11.53 -3.38
C LEU A 128 -8.93 -11.07 -4.18
N ARG A 129 -7.76 -11.67 -3.93
CA ARG A 129 -6.57 -11.43 -4.76
C ARG A 129 -6.35 -12.58 -5.74
N GLY A 130 -5.88 -12.28 -6.92
CA GLY A 130 -5.45 -13.29 -7.90
C GLY A 130 -4.65 -12.64 -9.02
N GLY A 131 -3.53 -13.25 -9.43
CA GLY A 131 -2.75 -12.76 -10.56
C GLY A 131 -3.40 -13.15 -11.87
N ALA A 132 -3.83 -12.18 -12.69
CA ALA A 132 -4.28 -12.41 -14.05
C ALA A 132 -3.10 -12.57 -15.02
N PHE A 133 -2.05 -11.79 -14.78
CA PHE A 133 -0.76 -11.83 -15.46
C PHE A 133 0.33 -12.21 -14.46
N LYS A 134 1.37 -12.91 -14.91
CA LYS A 134 2.43 -13.38 -14.02
C LYS A 134 3.82 -13.04 -14.54
N PRO A 135 4.65 -12.34 -13.72
CA PRO A 135 6.02 -12.07 -14.08
C PRO A 135 6.85 -13.37 -13.94
N ARG A 136 7.36 -13.88 -15.04
CA ARG A 136 8.16 -15.11 -15.05
C ARG A 136 9.61 -14.84 -15.42
N THR A 137 10.52 -15.56 -14.76
CA THR A 137 11.93 -15.54 -15.13
C THR A 137 12.19 -16.43 -16.35
N SER A 138 11.44 -17.52 -16.45
CA SER A 138 11.49 -18.42 -17.60
C SER A 138 10.29 -18.16 -18.53
N PRO A 139 10.51 -18.06 -19.85
CA PRO A 139 9.42 -17.86 -20.82
C PRO A 139 8.57 -19.13 -21.01
N TYR A 140 8.97 -20.25 -20.39
CA TYR A 140 8.24 -21.53 -20.46
C TYR A 140 7.29 -21.74 -19.27
N ASP A 141 7.35 -20.86 -18.26
CA ASP A 141 6.46 -20.94 -17.12
C ASP A 141 5.08 -20.36 -17.46
N PHE A 142 4.07 -20.80 -16.71
CA PHE A 142 2.70 -20.26 -16.83
C PHE A 142 2.70 -18.75 -16.56
N ASP A 143 2.31 -17.95 -17.55
CA ASP A 143 2.36 -16.49 -17.55
C ASP A 143 1.01 -15.81 -17.17
N GLY A 144 -0.02 -16.64 -16.88
CA GLY A 144 -1.37 -16.17 -16.54
C GLY A 144 -2.38 -16.37 -17.66
N LEU A 145 -3.64 -16.13 -17.37
CA LEU A 145 -4.74 -16.24 -18.32
C LEU A 145 -5.17 -14.90 -18.92
N GLY A 146 -4.50 -13.82 -18.54
CA GLY A 146 -4.80 -12.47 -19.03
C GLY A 146 -6.26 -12.05 -18.77
N GLU A 147 -6.94 -11.56 -19.80
CA GLU A 147 -8.33 -11.07 -19.71
C GLU A 147 -9.30 -12.14 -19.20
N LYS A 148 -9.07 -13.41 -19.52
CA LYS A 148 -9.92 -14.52 -19.01
C LYS A 148 -9.88 -14.60 -17.49
N ALA A 149 -8.70 -14.44 -16.89
CA ALA A 149 -8.54 -14.39 -15.44
C ALA A 149 -9.25 -13.18 -14.82
N LEU A 150 -9.16 -12.01 -15.48
CA LEU A 150 -9.87 -10.81 -15.04
C LEU A 150 -11.38 -11.02 -15.02
N LYS A 151 -11.93 -11.68 -16.03
CA LYS A 151 -13.36 -12.06 -16.09
C LYS A 151 -13.75 -13.01 -14.97
N TYR A 152 -12.91 -14.00 -14.66
CA TYR A 152 -13.15 -14.92 -13.54
C TYR A 152 -13.14 -14.20 -12.20
N LEU A 153 -12.19 -13.28 -11.98
CA LEU A 153 -12.15 -12.46 -10.77
C LEU A 153 -13.39 -11.57 -10.64
N ALA A 154 -13.82 -10.93 -11.73
CA ALA A 154 -15.02 -10.10 -11.74
C ALA A 154 -16.29 -10.92 -11.46
N GLN A 155 -16.43 -12.11 -12.05
CA GLN A 155 -17.53 -13.01 -11.78
C GLN A 155 -17.55 -13.43 -10.30
N ALA A 156 -16.41 -13.84 -9.75
CA ALA A 156 -16.30 -14.19 -8.33
C ALA A 156 -16.63 -13.00 -7.40
N ARG A 157 -16.28 -11.75 -7.80
CA ARG A 157 -16.72 -10.53 -7.11
C ARG A 157 -18.25 -10.40 -7.09
N GLU A 158 -18.90 -10.59 -8.21
CA GLU A 158 -20.38 -10.50 -8.31
C GLU A 158 -21.06 -11.55 -7.41
N GLU A 159 -20.52 -12.75 -7.35
CA GLU A 159 -21.08 -13.84 -6.55
C GLU A 159 -20.83 -13.69 -5.04
N THR A 160 -19.69 -13.13 -4.64
CA THR A 160 -19.27 -13.07 -3.23
C THR A 160 -19.33 -11.68 -2.61
N GLY A 161 -19.29 -10.62 -3.43
CA GLY A 161 -19.16 -9.23 -2.96
C GLY A 161 -17.78 -8.88 -2.42
N LEU A 162 -16.73 -9.71 -2.67
CA LEU A 162 -15.35 -9.38 -2.36
C LEU A 162 -14.80 -8.38 -3.37
N LEU A 163 -13.96 -7.45 -2.91
CA LEU A 163 -13.24 -6.52 -3.78
C LEU A 163 -12.07 -7.23 -4.47
N VAL A 164 -11.85 -6.98 -5.75
CA VAL A 164 -10.83 -7.64 -6.56
C VAL A 164 -9.50 -6.89 -6.51
N VAL A 165 -8.42 -7.61 -6.17
CA VAL A 165 -7.03 -7.13 -6.24
C VAL A 165 -6.26 -7.98 -7.27
N THR A 166 -5.73 -7.35 -8.31
CA THR A 166 -4.90 -8.05 -9.30
C THR A 166 -3.68 -7.24 -9.71
N GLU A 167 -2.61 -7.95 -10.14
CA GLU A 167 -1.35 -7.31 -10.50
C GLU A 167 -1.40 -6.75 -11.92
N LEU A 168 -0.99 -5.48 -12.06
CA LEU A 168 -0.70 -4.84 -13.32
C LEU A 168 0.79 -5.01 -13.66
N MET A 169 1.08 -5.59 -14.82
CA MET A 169 2.45 -5.88 -15.26
C MET A 169 3.01 -4.80 -16.15
N ASP A 170 2.21 -4.26 -17.05
CA ASP A 170 2.60 -3.25 -18.04
C ASP A 170 1.55 -2.13 -18.13
N VAL A 171 1.98 -0.96 -18.61
CA VAL A 171 1.11 0.20 -18.83
C VAL A 171 0.07 -0.09 -19.92
N GLU A 172 0.38 -0.93 -20.88
CA GLU A 172 -0.52 -1.29 -21.99
C GLU A 172 -1.78 -2.00 -21.50
N ASP A 173 -1.70 -2.72 -20.36
CA ASP A 173 -2.83 -3.44 -19.76
C ASP A 173 -3.62 -2.60 -18.75
N LEU A 174 -3.23 -1.31 -18.52
CA LEU A 174 -3.82 -0.50 -17.45
C LEU A 174 -5.33 -0.35 -17.57
N ASP A 175 -5.82 0.03 -18.75
CA ASP A 175 -7.24 0.26 -18.97
C ASP A 175 -8.02 -1.05 -18.78
N LEU A 176 -7.53 -2.14 -19.35
CA LEU A 176 -8.12 -3.47 -19.20
C LEU A 176 -8.19 -3.90 -17.72
N VAL A 177 -7.11 -3.73 -16.97
CA VAL A 177 -7.09 -4.08 -15.54
C VAL A 177 -8.02 -3.18 -14.73
N CYS A 178 -8.10 -1.88 -15.06
CA CYS A 178 -9.00 -0.93 -14.39
C CYS A 178 -10.49 -1.30 -14.56
N ASP A 179 -10.88 -1.90 -15.68
CA ASP A 179 -12.27 -2.29 -15.94
C ASP A 179 -12.74 -3.42 -15.01
N TYR A 180 -11.84 -4.31 -14.60
CA TYR A 180 -12.17 -5.49 -13.81
C TYR A 180 -11.78 -5.41 -12.33
N ALA A 181 -10.68 -4.71 -12.00
CA ALA A 181 -10.15 -4.65 -10.66
C ALA A 181 -10.71 -3.48 -9.83
N ASP A 182 -10.86 -3.70 -8.53
CA ASP A 182 -11.15 -2.64 -7.55
C ASP A 182 -9.86 -2.03 -7.00
N VAL A 183 -8.78 -2.81 -6.97
CA VAL A 183 -7.44 -2.41 -6.51
C VAL A 183 -6.39 -2.93 -7.48
N ILE A 184 -5.51 -2.05 -7.92
CA ILE A 184 -4.37 -2.41 -8.77
C ILE A 184 -3.18 -2.76 -7.88
N GLN A 185 -2.58 -3.94 -8.07
CA GLN A 185 -1.31 -4.26 -7.43
C GLN A 185 -0.14 -3.93 -8.36
N VAL A 186 0.82 -3.17 -7.85
CA VAL A 186 2.16 -3.04 -8.46
C VAL A 186 3.09 -4.02 -7.77
N GLY A 187 3.54 -5.02 -8.52
CA GLY A 187 4.41 -6.09 -8.01
C GLY A 187 5.78 -5.59 -7.60
N ALA A 188 6.45 -6.34 -6.71
CA ALA A 188 7.75 -5.95 -6.15
C ALA A 188 8.85 -5.75 -7.23
N ARG A 189 8.79 -6.49 -8.35
CA ARG A 189 9.71 -6.31 -9.48
C ARG A 189 9.50 -5.00 -10.21
N ASN A 190 8.29 -4.44 -10.14
CA ASN A 190 7.87 -3.20 -10.78
C ASN A 190 7.88 -1.98 -9.84
N MET A 191 8.36 -2.12 -8.60
CA MET A 191 8.44 -0.99 -7.66
C MET A 191 9.23 0.20 -8.22
N GLN A 192 10.24 -0.05 -9.04
CA GLN A 192 11.08 0.97 -9.68
C GLN A 192 10.73 1.20 -11.17
N ASN A 193 9.64 0.63 -11.65
CA ASN A 193 9.11 0.94 -12.99
C ASN A 193 8.37 2.29 -12.95
N PHE A 194 9.11 3.39 -13.00
CA PHE A 194 8.55 4.73 -12.85
C PHE A 194 7.53 5.10 -13.93
N ARG A 195 7.57 4.47 -15.12
CA ARG A 195 6.53 4.64 -16.14
C ARG A 195 5.21 4.04 -15.68
N LEU A 196 5.26 2.83 -15.11
CA LEU A 196 4.09 2.15 -14.55
C LEU A 196 3.55 2.92 -13.34
N LEU A 197 4.42 3.37 -12.42
CA LEU A 197 4.02 4.18 -11.26
C LEU A 197 3.33 5.48 -11.67
N LYS A 198 3.84 6.14 -12.72
CA LYS A 198 3.23 7.34 -13.28
C LYS A 198 1.86 7.05 -13.90
N ALA A 199 1.68 5.92 -14.57
CA ALA A 199 0.43 5.52 -15.18
C ALA A 199 -0.65 5.22 -14.12
N VAL A 200 -0.35 4.38 -13.11
CA VAL A 200 -1.27 4.09 -12.00
C VAL A 200 -1.53 5.31 -11.12
N GLY A 201 -0.61 6.27 -11.08
CA GLY A 201 -0.80 7.56 -10.42
C GLY A 201 -1.82 8.47 -11.11
N LYS A 202 -2.19 8.19 -12.36
CA LYS A 202 -3.21 8.93 -13.11
C LYS A 202 -4.57 8.24 -13.13
N CYS A 203 -4.62 6.97 -12.75
CA CYS A 203 -5.88 6.25 -12.67
C CYS A 203 -6.58 6.53 -11.32
N ASN A 204 -7.90 6.37 -11.28
CA ASN A 204 -8.70 6.60 -10.09
C ASN A 204 -9.02 5.29 -9.35
N LYS A 205 -8.02 4.40 -9.24
CA LYS A 205 -8.14 3.13 -8.51
C LYS A 205 -7.12 3.07 -7.38
N PRO A 206 -7.48 2.55 -6.20
CA PRO A 206 -6.51 2.26 -5.15
C PRO A 206 -5.37 1.37 -5.65
N VAL A 207 -4.16 1.61 -5.16
CA VAL A 207 -2.94 0.90 -5.58
C VAL A 207 -2.29 0.23 -4.39
N VAL A 208 -2.10 -1.09 -4.45
CA VAL A 208 -1.19 -1.82 -3.55
C VAL A 208 0.21 -1.81 -4.17
N LEU A 209 1.12 -1.05 -3.58
CA LEU A 209 2.52 -1.01 -3.97
C LEU A 209 3.34 -1.98 -3.12
N LYS A 210 3.91 -3.02 -3.73
CA LYS A 210 4.79 -3.99 -3.05
C LYS A 210 6.23 -3.52 -3.03
N ARG A 211 6.88 -3.62 -1.85
CA ARG A 211 8.28 -3.29 -1.66
C ARG A 211 9.18 -4.17 -2.52
N GLY A 212 10.13 -3.57 -3.20
CA GLY A 212 11.13 -4.27 -4.01
C GLY A 212 12.05 -5.15 -3.16
N PRO A 213 12.53 -6.28 -3.69
CA PRO A 213 13.26 -7.30 -2.92
C PRO A 213 14.66 -6.85 -2.43
N ALA A 214 15.16 -5.73 -2.93
CA ALA A 214 16.45 -5.15 -2.52
C ALA A 214 16.31 -3.63 -2.24
N SER A 215 15.12 -3.18 -1.88
CA SER A 215 14.82 -1.76 -1.73
C SER A 215 14.84 -1.31 -0.29
N THR A 216 15.46 -0.17 -0.03
CA THR A 216 15.38 0.54 1.25
C THR A 216 13.96 1.07 1.49
N ILE A 217 13.63 1.40 2.74
CA ILE A 217 12.36 2.07 3.07
C ILE A 217 12.25 3.41 2.34
N ARG A 218 13.35 4.15 2.22
CA ARG A 218 13.39 5.43 1.50
C ARG A 218 13.04 5.27 0.01
N GLU A 219 13.61 4.29 -0.68
CA GLU A 219 13.26 4.01 -2.08
C GLU A 219 11.82 3.56 -2.23
N PHE A 220 11.29 2.81 -1.27
CA PHE A 220 9.90 2.38 -1.26
C PHE A 220 8.93 3.56 -1.11
N LEU A 221 9.22 4.50 -0.20
CA LEU A 221 8.42 5.72 -0.03
C LEU A 221 8.58 6.67 -1.23
N LEU A 222 9.76 6.73 -1.87
CA LEU A 222 9.93 7.46 -3.12
C LEU A 222 9.14 6.84 -4.29
N ALA A 223 9.00 5.52 -4.32
CA ALA A 223 8.13 4.87 -5.31
C ALA A 223 6.66 5.24 -5.09
N ALA A 224 6.19 5.26 -3.84
CA ALA A 224 4.85 5.77 -3.50
C ALA A 224 4.70 7.26 -3.88
N GLU A 225 5.72 8.08 -3.64
CA GLU A 225 5.76 9.49 -4.04
C GLU A 225 5.48 9.70 -5.54
N HIS A 226 5.98 8.80 -6.40
CA HIS A 226 5.69 8.87 -7.85
C HIS A 226 4.20 8.69 -8.15
N ILE A 227 3.51 7.81 -7.42
CA ILE A 227 2.07 7.59 -7.60
C ILE A 227 1.30 8.82 -7.10
N LEU A 228 1.59 9.28 -5.89
CA LEU A 228 0.99 10.46 -5.27
C LEU A 228 1.20 11.73 -6.11
N TYR A 229 2.41 11.93 -6.63
CA TYR A 229 2.75 13.10 -7.44
C TYR A 229 1.94 13.19 -8.76
N ASN A 230 1.48 12.06 -9.25
CA ASN A 230 0.64 12.00 -10.44
C ASN A 230 -0.86 12.06 -10.16
N GLY A 231 -1.27 12.22 -8.89
CA GLY A 231 -2.64 12.57 -8.48
C GLY A 231 -3.41 11.46 -7.77
N ASN A 232 -2.87 10.25 -7.67
CA ASN A 232 -3.54 9.16 -6.97
C ASN A 232 -3.09 9.09 -5.51
N GLU A 233 -3.94 9.51 -4.58
CA GLU A 233 -3.67 9.49 -3.15
C GLU A 233 -4.04 8.15 -2.46
N GLN A 234 -4.60 7.20 -3.20
CA GLN A 234 -5.10 5.94 -2.69
C GLN A 234 -4.01 4.84 -2.77
N VAL A 235 -2.93 5.00 -2.01
CA VAL A 235 -1.79 4.08 -2.03
C VAL A 235 -1.74 3.26 -0.74
N ILE A 236 -1.71 1.94 -0.87
CA ILE A 236 -1.49 0.95 0.20
C ILE A 236 -0.09 0.38 0.01
N LEU A 237 0.75 0.53 1.00
CA LEU A 237 2.08 -0.06 1.00
C LEU A 237 2.00 -1.55 1.39
N CYS A 238 2.91 -2.39 0.85
CA CYS A 238 2.95 -3.81 1.19
C CYS A 238 4.39 -4.29 1.41
N GLU A 239 4.72 -4.62 2.66
CA GLU A 239 5.96 -5.31 3.01
C GLU A 239 5.85 -6.78 2.64
N ARG A 240 6.81 -7.32 1.87
CA ARG A 240 6.79 -8.69 1.33
C ARG A 240 8.14 -9.40 1.38
N GLY A 241 9.06 -8.92 2.21
CA GLY A 241 10.39 -9.48 2.39
C GLY A 241 11.45 -8.96 1.44
N LEU A 242 12.65 -8.95 1.93
CA LEU A 242 13.87 -8.55 1.24
C LEU A 242 14.75 -9.75 0.94
N LYS A 243 15.51 -9.71 -0.15
CA LYS A 243 16.57 -10.70 -0.39
C LYS A 243 17.57 -10.67 0.76
N SER A 244 17.92 -11.85 1.26
CA SER A 244 18.93 -12.04 2.28
C SER A 244 20.04 -12.96 1.76
N PHE A 245 21.21 -12.90 2.38
CA PHE A 245 22.27 -13.87 2.17
C PHE A 245 21.87 -15.28 2.67
N ASP A 246 21.04 -15.34 3.72
CA ASP A 246 20.43 -16.57 4.21
C ASP A 246 19.08 -16.79 3.50
N ASN A 247 19.07 -17.71 2.55
CA ASN A 247 17.91 -18.08 1.74
C ASN A 247 17.65 -19.59 1.72
N VAL A 248 18.23 -20.32 2.68
CA VAL A 248 18.10 -21.78 2.76
C VAL A 248 16.74 -22.16 3.33
N PHE A 249 16.31 -21.50 4.41
CA PHE A 249 15.08 -21.82 5.12
C PHE A 249 13.90 -20.92 4.75
N THR A 250 14.17 -19.73 4.27
CA THR A 250 13.15 -18.77 3.82
C THR A 250 13.52 -18.19 2.47
N ARG A 251 12.51 -17.88 1.66
CA ARG A 251 12.69 -17.24 0.34
C ARG A 251 13.27 -15.84 0.44
N ASN A 252 12.81 -15.09 1.43
CA ASN A 252 13.25 -13.74 1.76
C ASN A 252 13.24 -13.55 3.27
N LEU A 253 13.89 -12.50 3.75
CA LEU A 253 13.79 -12.01 5.12
C LEU A 253 12.61 -11.04 5.19
N MET A 254 11.57 -11.37 5.93
CA MET A 254 10.44 -10.46 6.15
C MET A 254 10.85 -9.36 7.14
N ASP A 255 10.87 -8.12 6.68
CA ASP A 255 11.26 -6.95 7.47
C ASP A 255 10.05 -6.39 8.23
N ILE A 256 9.71 -7.04 9.34
CA ILE A 256 8.60 -6.61 10.21
C ILE A 256 8.87 -5.23 10.81
N SER A 257 10.14 -4.86 11.02
CA SER A 257 10.52 -3.54 11.54
C SER A 257 10.18 -2.39 10.58
N ALA A 258 10.02 -2.68 9.29
CA ALA A 258 9.61 -1.67 8.32
C ALA A 258 8.19 -1.12 8.62
N VAL A 259 7.30 -1.90 9.22
CA VAL A 259 5.93 -1.47 9.51
C VAL A 259 5.91 -0.25 10.45
N PRO A 260 6.43 -0.31 11.69
CA PRO A 260 6.42 0.83 12.59
C PRO A 260 7.29 1.99 12.09
N VAL A 261 8.39 1.72 11.36
CA VAL A 261 9.21 2.77 10.75
C VAL A 261 8.42 3.53 9.69
N ILE A 262 7.71 2.83 8.81
CA ILE A 262 6.87 3.46 7.77
C ILE A 262 5.71 4.21 8.42
N LYS A 263 5.04 3.66 9.42
CA LYS A 263 3.98 4.35 10.17
C LYS A 263 4.46 5.65 10.82
N LYS A 264 5.73 5.71 11.26
CA LYS A 264 6.35 6.95 11.78
C LYS A 264 6.67 7.96 10.68
N LEU A 265 7.11 7.51 9.51
CA LEU A 265 7.59 8.36 8.42
C LEU A 265 6.47 8.80 7.46
N SER A 266 5.42 7.99 7.31
CA SER A 266 4.37 8.16 6.30
C SER A 266 2.98 8.02 6.90
N HIS A 267 2.03 8.71 6.30
CA HIS A 267 0.60 8.60 6.62
C HIS A 267 -0.11 7.48 5.85
N LEU A 268 0.58 6.81 4.92
CA LEU A 268 0.00 5.78 4.06
C LEU A 268 -0.22 4.48 4.82
N PRO A 269 -1.33 3.76 4.58
CA PRO A 269 -1.55 2.44 5.15
C PRO A 269 -0.52 1.44 4.64
N ILE A 270 -0.14 0.49 5.51
CA ILE A 270 0.80 -0.58 5.19
C ILE A 270 0.24 -1.93 5.59
N ILE A 271 0.27 -2.89 4.66
CA ILE A 271 -0.07 -4.29 4.89
C ILE A 271 1.19 -5.17 4.80
N VAL A 272 1.09 -6.40 5.26
CA VAL A 272 2.16 -7.40 5.18
C VAL A 272 1.75 -8.60 4.33
N ASP A 273 2.70 -9.16 3.59
CA ASP A 273 2.52 -10.34 2.73
C ASP A 273 3.49 -11.46 3.18
N PRO A 274 3.13 -12.25 4.18
CA PRO A 274 3.98 -13.31 4.69
C PRO A 274 4.15 -14.49 3.71
N SER A 275 3.20 -14.70 2.80
CA SER A 275 3.29 -15.77 1.78
C SER A 275 4.50 -15.55 0.88
N HIS A 276 4.65 -14.35 0.29
CA HIS A 276 5.82 -14.02 -0.53
C HIS A 276 7.04 -13.64 0.32
N GLY A 277 6.82 -13.13 1.54
CA GLY A 277 7.88 -12.74 2.46
C GLY A 277 8.75 -13.93 2.85
N THR A 278 8.14 -15.02 3.25
CA THR A 278 8.88 -16.20 3.72
C THR A 278 8.98 -17.31 2.70
N GLY A 279 7.99 -17.47 1.81
CA GLY A 279 7.88 -18.59 0.89
C GLY A 279 7.58 -19.92 1.59
N GLN A 280 7.21 -19.88 2.88
CA GLN A 280 7.02 -21.07 3.72
C GLN A 280 5.65 -21.03 4.39
N ARG A 281 4.83 -22.05 4.14
CA ARG A 281 3.46 -22.16 4.63
C ARG A 281 3.36 -22.04 6.17
N TYR A 282 4.26 -22.71 6.91
CA TYR A 282 4.26 -22.72 8.38
C TYR A 282 4.64 -21.38 9.01
N LEU A 283 5.24 -20.46 8.23
CA LEU A 283 5.61 -19.12 8.71
C LEU A 283 4.54 -18.07 8.43
N ILE A 284 3.50 -18.37 7.65
CA ILE A 284 2.45 -17.40 7.31
C ILE A 284 1.77 -16.86 8.58
N GLU A 285 1.29 -17.76 9.44
CA GLU A 285 0.60 -17.35 10.68
C GLU A 285 1.50 -16.53 11.61
N PRO A 286 2.70 -17.01 12.03
CA PRO A 286 3.53 -16.22 12.94
C PRO A 286 3.95 -14.87 12.37
N MET A 287 4.23 -14.78 11.06
CA MET A 287 4.61 -13.50 10.44
C MET A 287 3.41 -12.56 10.25
N ALA A 288 2.23 -13.08 9.94
CA ALA A 288 1.00 -12.30 9.92
C ALA A 288 0.70 -11.72 11.33
N LYS A 289 0.82 -12.54 12.38
CA LYS A 289 0.67 -12.09 13.76
C LYS A 289 1.65 -10.97 14.11
N ALA A 290 2.94 -11.19 13.82
CA ALA A 290 3.96 -10.17 14.06
C ALA A 290 3.66 -8.86 13.34
N GLY A 291 3.29 -8.92 12.05
CA GLY A 291 2.92 -7.75 11.27
C GLY A 291 1.73 -6.98 11.85
N LEU A 292 0.68 -7.68 12.27
CA LEU A 292 -0.50 -7.06 12.89
C LEU A 292 -0.18 -6.43 14.24
N VAL A 293 0.61 -7.11 15.08
CA VAL A 293 1.02 -6.59 16.41
C VAL A 293 1.82 -5.30 16.30
N VAL A 294 2.68 -5.17 15.28
CA VAL A 294 3.47 -3.95 15.07
C VAL A 294 2.71 -2.86 14.29
N GLY A 295 1.41 -3.06 14.02
CA GLY A 295 0.51 -2.03 13.48
C GLY A 295 0.25 -2.09 11.98
N ALA A 296 0.41 -3.24 11.32
CA ALA A 296 0.00 -3.37 9.92
C ALA A 296 -1.52 -3.23 9.77
N ASP A 297 -1.95 -2.51 8.73
CA ASP A 297 -3.36 -2.25 8.41
C ASP A 297 -4.04 -3.44 7.69
N GLY A 298 -3.32 -4.52 7.48
CA GLY A 298 -3.86 -5.73 6.88
C GLY A 298 -2.83 -6.78 6.54
N VAL A 299 -3.32 -7.91 6.04
CA VAL A 299 -2.51 -9.07 5.65
C VAL A 299 -2.93 -9.55 4.27
N MET A 300 -1.95 -9.81 3.40
CA MET A 300 -2.15 -10.51 2.13
C MET A 300 -1.70 -11.95 2.27
N VAL A 301 -2.55 -12.92 1.92
CA VAL A 301 -2.27 -14.36 2.06
C VAL A 301 -2.62 -15.10 0.78
N GLU A 302 -1.73 -15.99 0.38
CA GLU A 302 -2.01 -16.93 -0.72
C GLU A 302 -2.77 -18.15 -0.21
N VAL A 303 -3.96 -18.34 -0.82
CA VAL A 303 -4.83 -19.49 -0.55
C VAL A 303 -5.25 -20.11 -1.87
N HIS A 304 -5.19 -21.42 -1.95
CA HIS A 304 -5.55 -22.19 -3.14
C HIS A 304 -6.44 -23.37 -2.73
N HIS A 305 -7.47 -23.71 -3.54
CA HIS A 305 -8.36 -24.83 -3.24
C HIS A 305 -7.56 -26.16 -3.16
N ASN A 306 -6.59 -26.34 -4.05
CA ASN A 306 -5.67 -27.49 -4.05
C ASN A 306 -4.21 -27.04 -4.25
N PRO A 307 -3.45 -26.66 -3.21
CA PRO A 307 -2.08 -26.17 -3.36
C PRO A 307 -1.10 -27.16 -4.01
N ALA A 308 -1.43 -28.45 -4.02
CA ALA A 308 -0.55 -29.47 -4.63
C ALA A 308 -0.55 -29.42 -6.16
N THR A 309 -1.63 -28.92 -6.77
CA THR A 309 -1.79 -28.82 -8.23
C THR A 309 -1.62 -27.39 -8.74
N ALA A 310 -1.37 -26.43 -7.85
CA ALA A 310 -1.24 -25.02 -8.22
C ALA A 310 -0.13 -24.80 -9.25
N LEU A 311 -0.43 -24.07 -10.33
CA LEU A 311 0.51 -23.71 -11.40
C LEU A 311 1.57 -22.71 -10.95
N SER A 312 1.31 -22.00 -9.84
CA SER A 312 2.28 -21.06 -9.26
C SER A 312 2.22 -21.07 -7.73
N ASP A 313 3.40 -20.98 -7.10
CA ASP A 313 3.62 -20.79 -5.66
C ASP A 313 2.81 -21.73 -4.70
N GLY A 314 2.45 -22.93 -5.16
CA GLY A 314 1.68 -23.90 -4.38
C GLY A 314 2.32 -24.31 -3.04
N LYS A 315 3.68 -24.30 -2.98
CA LYS A 315 4.40 -24.63 -1.74
C LYS A 315 4.13 -23.66 -0.58
N GLN A 316 3.89 -22.39 -0.89
CA GLN A 316 3.61 -21.33 0.10
C GLN A 316 2.13 -21.08 0.28
N SER A 317 1.26 -21.54 -0.61
CA SER A 317 -0.19 -21.32 -0.50
C SER A 317 -0.81 -22.19 0.58
N LEU A 318 -1.69 -21.62 1.38
CA LEU A 318 -2.54 -22.36 2.33
C LEU A 318 -3.66 -23.07 1.56
N SER A 319 -4.06 -24.25 2.03
CA SER A 319 -5.35 -24.83 1.65
C SER A 319 -6.48 -24.08 2.39
N ILE A 320 -7.72 -24.19 1.92
CA ILE A 320 -8.89 -23.59 2.56
C ILE A 320 -9.02 -24.00 4.03
N PRO A 321 -8.91 -25.27 4.43
CA PRO A 321 -8.95 -25.66 5.84
C PRO A 321 -7.84 -25.00 6.68
N GLN A 322 -6.59 -24.98 6.18
CA GLN A 322 -5.49 -24.30 6.87
C GLN A 322 -5.73 -22.81 7.01
N PHE A 323 -6.27 -22.17 5.98
CA PHE A 323 -6.60 -20.76 6.03
C PHE A 323 -7.68 -20.47 7.07
N LYS A 324 -8.74 -21.28 7.14
CA LYS A 324 -9.81 -21.14 8.15
C LYS A 324 -9.24 -21.16 9.57
N GLU A 325 -8.32 -22.06 9.86
CA GLU A 325 -7.65 -22.13 11.17
C GLU A 325 -6.78 -20.90 11.45
N VAL A 326 -5.93 -20.51 10.50
CA VAL A 326 -5.04 -19.33 10.64
C VAL A 326 -5.87 -18.08 10.84
N PHE A 327 -6.87 -17.86 9.99
CA PHE A 327 -7.74 -16.68 10.05
C PHE A 327 -8.48 -16.56 11.40
N THR A 328 -9.02 -17.67 11.90
CA THR A 328 -9.69 -17.69 13.22
C THR A 328 -8.75 -17.24 14.33
N ARG A 329 -7.50 -17.72 14.32
CA ARG A 329 -6.49 -17.32 15.31
C ARG A 329 -6.05 -15.86 15.16
N LEU A 330 -5.93 -15.37 13.92
CA LEU A 330 -5.62 -13.96 13.66
C LEU A 330 -6.75 -13.03 14.11
N ASN A 331 -8.00 -13.36 13.81
CA ASN A 331 -9.15 -12.56 14.23
C ASN A 331 -9.26 -12.49 15.77
N LYS A 332 -9.07 -13.62 16.45
CA LYS A 332 -9.06 -13.61 17.92
C LYS A 332 -7.98 -12.70 18.50
N MET A 333 -6.79 -12.68 17.87
CA MET A 333 -5.71 -11.78 18.27
C MET A 333 -6.07 -10.33 18.01
N ILE A 334 -6.62 -10.01 16.84
CA ILE A 334 -7.05 -8.66 16.48
C ILE A 334 -8.09 -8.15 17.48
N ASP A 335 -9.09 -8.98 17.82
CA ASP A 335 -10.12 -8.62 18.79
C ASP A 335 -9.51 -8.31 20.16
N THR A 336 -8.52 -9.10 20.61
CA THR A 336 -7.81 -8.87 21.87
C THR A 336 -7.02 -7.55 21.82
N LEU A 337 -6.28 -7.30 20.74
CA LEU A 337 -5.50 -6.07 20.58
C LEU A 337 -6.39 -4.82 20.49
N HIS A 338 -7.55 -4.89 19.85
CA HIS A 338 -8.49 -3.77 19.82
C HIS A 338 -9.08 -3.44 21.19
N LEU A 339 -9.28 -4.42 22.05
CA LEU A 339 -9.72 -4.20 23.44
C LEU A 339 -8.64 -3.52 24.28
N GLU A 340 -7.36 -3.72 23.95
CA GLU A 340 -6.21 -3.14 24.64
C GLU A 340 -5.75 -1.80 24.05
N HIS A 341 -5.99 -1.52 22.75
CA HIS A 341 -5.52 -0.34 22.02
C HIS A 341 -6.42 0.91 22.20
N GLY A 342 -7.07 1.03 23.33
CA GLY A 342 -7.34 2.35 23.89
C GLY A 342 -6.04 3.09 24.30
N MET A 343 -4.87 2.51 24.05
CA MET A 343 -3.57 3.14 24.22
C MET A 343 -3.08 3.74 22.90
N THR A 344 -3.42 5.01 22.69
CA THR A 344 -2.63 5.92 21.87
C THR A 344 -1.18 5.81 22.33
N ILE A 345 -0.27 5.41 21.43
CA ILE A 345 1.15 5.68 21.63
C ILE A 345 1.25 7.21 21.57
N SER A 346 1.29 7.85 22.74
CA SER A 346 1.56 9.26 22.84
C SER A 346 2.94 9.51 22.22
N ASN A 347 2.97 10.31 21.15
CA ASN A 347 4.19 10.85 20.59
C ASN A 347 4.76 11.86 21.61
N GLU A 348 5.40 11.39 22.66
CA GLU A 348 6.28 12.20 23.48
C GLU A 348 7.71 12.02 22.99
N GLU A 349 8.26 13.14 22.49
CA GLU A 349 9.60 13.56 22.08
C GLU A 349 9.86 13.66 20.59
#